data_adb774ad3c7fd6156bf64e3961414eac
#
_entry.id   adb774ad3c7fd6156bf64e3961414eac
#
_cell.length_a   1.000
_cell.length_b   1.000
_cell.length_c   1.000
_cell.angle_alpha   90.00
_cell.angle_beta   90.00
_cell.angle_gamma   90.00
#
_symmetry.space_group_name_H-M   'P 1'
#
loop_
_entity.id
_entity.type
_entity.pdbx_description
1 polymer ?
#
loop_
_entity_poly.entity_id
_entity_poly.type
_entity_poly.pdbx_seq_one_letter_code
_entity_poly.pdbx_strand_id
1 'polypeptide(L)'
;YAIDLGGDTIPLPKEKTADGKLDSYVGKKVKMGIRPEDIDDEPEFMAKHPDCHLEAQVDVSEMMGAEIYLYLEYKGNKMTARVAPTSKARNGDTVRVAFDPHKVHLFDVETEQTILN
;
A
#
# COMPACT_ATOMS: atom_id res chain seq x y z
N TYR A 1 3.29 16.32 -3.25
CA TYR A 1 3.50 15.12 -4.07
C TYR A 1 2.47 14.05 -3.76
N ALA A 2 2.05 13.33 -4.78
CA ALA A 2 1.09 12.25 -4.66
C ALA A 2 1.44 11.14 -5.66
N ILE A 3 1.02 9.91 -5.33
CA ILE A 3 1.20 8.75 -6.21
C ILE A 3 -0.14 8.43 -6.85
N ASP A 4 -0.15 8.29 -8.17
CA ASP A 4 -1.31 7.82 -8.91
C ASP A 4 -1.23 6.30 -9.06
N LEU A 5 -2.21 5.59 -8.51
CA LEU A 5 -2.27 4.13 -8.53
C LEU A 5 -3.18 3.59 -9.64
N GLY A 6 -3.54 4.44 -10.61
CA GLY A 6 -4.41 4.01 -11.71
C GLY A 6 -5.90 4.24 -11.44
N GLY A 7 -6.25 5.09 -10.50
CA GLY A 7 -7.63 5.41 -10.16
C GLY A 7 -7.74 6.04 -8.79
N ASP A 8 -6.83 5.71 -7.91
CA ASP A 8 -6.71 6.35 -6.59
C ASP A 8 -5.42 7.13 -6.53
N THR A 9 -5.46 8.30 -5.93
CA THR A 9 -4.29 9.14 -5.73
C THR A 9 -3.98 9.20 -4.24
N ILE A 10 -2.74 8.85 -3.89
CA ILE A 10 -2.30 8.75 -2.50
C ILE A 10 -1.33 9.89 -2.22
N PRO A 11 -1.63 10.78 -1.26
CA PRO A 11 -0.71 11.85 -0.90
C PRO A 11 0.51 11.31 -0.15
N LEU A 12 1.69 11.86 -0.45
CA LEU A 12 2.91 11.51 0.25
C LEU A 12 3.14 12.50 1.39
N PRO A 13 3.66 12.06 2.55
CA PRO A 13 3.99 12.96 3.64
C PRO A 13 5.02 14.01 3.22
N LYS A 14 4.81 15.25 3.64
CA LYS A 14 5.70 16.35 3.28
C LYS A 14 7.13 16.14 3.78
N GLU A 15 7.29 15.55 4.96
CA GLU A 15 8.60 15.28 5.53
C GLU A 15 9.42 14.28 4.71
N LYS A 16 8.74 13.41 3.94
CA LYS A 16 9.43 12.45 3.06
C LYS A 16 9.82 13.06 1.71
N THR A 17 9.19 14.15 1.32
CA THR A 17 9.39 14.75 0.00
C THR A 17 10.12 16.10 0.06
N ALA A 18 10.49 16.56 1.26
CA ALA A 18 11.07 17.88 1.47
C ALA A 18 12.47 18.04 0.86
N ASP A 19 13.18 16.96 0.58
CA ASP A 19 14.53 16.99 0.01
C ASP A 19 14.57 17.16 -1.52
N GLY A 20 13.41 17.19 -2.16
CA GLY A 20 13.31 17.39 -3.61
C GLY A 20 13.71 16.21 -4.46
N LYS A 21 13.95 15.03 -3.89
CA LYS A 21 14.36 13.83 -4.65
C LYS A 21 13.33 13.41 -5.70
N LEU A 22 12.05 13.71 -5.47
CA LEU A 22 10.97 13.33 -6.37
C LEU A 22 10.74 14.32 -7.51
N ASP A 23 11.38 15.48 -7.50
CA ASP A 23 11.12 16.51 -8.50
C ASP A 23 11.38 16.03 -9.93
N SER A 24 12.41 15.22 -10.13
CA SER A 24 12.74 14.66 -11.44
C SER A 24 11.82 13.50 -11.86
N TYR A 25 11.00 13.01 -10.95
CA TYR A 25 10.11 11.87 -11.19
C TYR A 25 8.65 12.26 -11.36
N VAL A 26 8.32 13.53 -11.26
CA VAL A 26 6.95 14.01 -11.47
C VAL A 26 6.52 13.67 -12.89
N GLY A 27 5.37 12.99 -13.02
CA GLY A 27 4.87 12.53 -14.31
C GLY A 27 5.50 11.24 -14.83
N LYS A 28 6.43 10.65 -14.08
CA LYS A 28 7.09 9.40 -14.47
C LYS A 28 6.55 8.23 -13.64
N LYS A 29 6.67 7.02 -14.20
CA LYS A 29 6.33 5.80 -13.48
C LYS A 29 7.41 5.45 -12.47
N VAL A 30 6.98 5.00 -11.30
CA VAL A 30 7.88 4.50 -10.25
C VAL A 30 7.31 3.20 -9.71
N LYS A 31 8.17 2.39 -9.08
CA LYS A 31 7.73 1.22 -8.33
C LYS A 31 7.48 1.62 -6.89
N MET A 32 6.32 1.22 -6.35
CA MET A 32 5.99 1.45 -4.95
C MET A 32 6.17 0.14 -4.19
N GLY A 33 6.90 0.19 -3.09
CA GLY A 33 7.03 -0.93 -2.16
C GLY A 33 6.45 -0.57 -0.81
N ILE A 34 5.75 -1.54 -0.21
CA ILE A 34 5.23 -1.41 1.14
C ILE A 34 5.20 -2.80 1.78
N ARG A 35 5.55 -2.88 3.06
CA ARG A 35 5.60 -4.15 3.76
C ARG A 35 4.19 -4.61 4.16
N PRO A 36 3.95 -5.93 4.25
CA PRO A 36 2.63 -6.45 4.63
C PRO A 36 2.12 -5.92 5.97
N GLU A 37 2.98 -5.72 6.96
CA GLU A 37 2.59 -5.19 8.26
C GLU A 37 2.14 -3.74 8.24
N ASP A 38 2.41 -3.03 7.14
CA ASP A 38 2.03 -1.63 6.97
C ASP A 38 0.72 -1.45 6.20
N ILE A 39 0.07 -2.54 5.85
CA ILE A 39 -1.25 -2.57 5.20
C ILE A 39 -2.22 -3.35 6.10
N ASP A 40 -3.35 -2.75 6.45
CA ASP A 40 -4.31 -3.39 7.37
C ASP A 40 -5.74 -3.00 7.02
N ASP A 41 -6.68 -3.85 7.44
CA ASP A 41 -8.12 -3.63 7.30
C ASP A 41 -8.79 -3.24 8.63
N GLU A 42 -8.04 -3.09 9.70
CA GLU A 42 -8.56 -2.76 11.02
C GLU A 42 -9.14 -1.33 11.05
N PRO A 43 -10.35 -1.13 11.62
CA PRO A 43 -11.00 0.18 11.62
C PRO A 43 -10.16 1.30 12.24
N GLU A 44 -9.44 1.03 13.33
CA GLU A 44 -8.60 2.05 13.96
C GLU A 44 -7.44 2.48 13.06
N PHE A 45 -6.80 1.51 12.42
CA PHE A 45 -5.73 1.78 11.47
C PHE A 45 -6.25 2.57 10.28
N MET A 46 -7.42 2.19 9.76
CA MET A 46 -8.04 2.89 8.62
C MET A 46 -8.41 4.34 8.97
N ALA A 47 -8.87 4.57 10.21
CA ALA A 47 -9.20 5.91 10.67
C ALA A 47 -7.97 6.81 10.80
N LYS A 48 -6.80 6.24 11.10
CA LYS A 48 -5.54 6.97 11.17
C LYS A 48 -5.00 7.39 9.82
N HIS A 49 -5.40 6.71 8.76
CA HIS A 49 -4.89 6.95 7.40
C HIS A 49 -6.05 7.16 6.41
N PRO A 50 -6.87 8.20 6.61
CA PRO A 50 -8.10 8.36 5.83
C PRO A 50 -7.87 8.61 4.34
N ASP A 51 -6.69 9.09 3.95
CA ASP A 51 -6.37 9.40 2.56
C ASP A 51 -5.64 8.26 1.85
N CYS A 52 -5.42 7.14 2.53
CA CYS A 52 -4.62 6.03 2.02
C CYS A 52 -5.40 4.72 1.99
N HIS A 53 -6.68 4.78 1.64
CA HIS A 53 -7.54 3.60 1.51
C HIS A 53 -7.55 3.10 0.08
N LEU A 54 -7.54 1.76 -0.07
CA LEU A 54 -7.69 1.09 -1.36
C LEU A 54 -8.74 0.00 -1.25
N GLU A 55 -9.52 -0.19 -2.31
CA GLU A 55 -10.35 -1.38 -2.47
C GLU A 55 -9.57 -2.40 -3.30
N ALA A 56 -9.42 -3.60 -2.77
CA ALA A 56 -8.71 -4.66 -3.43
C ALA A 56 -9.47 -5.97 -3.33
N GLN A 57 -9.21 -6.88 -4.27
CA GLN A 57 -9.81 -8.20 -4.25
C GLN A 57 -8.89 -9.17 -3.54
N VAL A 58 -9.45 -10.00 -2.66
CA VAL A 58 -8.70 -11.04 -1.97
C VAL A 58 -8.58 -12.26 -2.89
N ASP A 59 -7.36 -12.55 -3.35
CA ASP A 59 -7.10 -13.76 -4.11
C ASP A 59 -7.03 -14.97 -3.17
N VAL A 60 -6.24 -14.85 -2.11
CA VAL A 60 -6.05 -15.92 -1.13
C VAL A 60 -5.94 -15.30 0.26
N SER A 61 -6.54 -15.96 1.23
CA SER A 61 -6.38 -15.66 2.66
C SER A 61 -5.67 -16.84 3.31
N GLU A 62 -4.54 -16.60 3.97
CA GLU A 62 -3.71 -17.65 4.55
C GLU A 62 -3.51 -17.42 6.05
N MET A 63 -3.91 -18.40 6.84
CA MET A 63 -3.72 -18.34 8.29
C MET A 63 -2.28 -18.69 8.64
N MET A 64 -1.57 -17.75 9.28
CA MET A 64 -0.17 -17.90 9.66
C MET A 64 -0.03 -17.80 11.18
N GLY A 65 -0.57 -18.79 11.91
CA GLY A 65 -0.54 -18.77 13.37
C GLY A 65 -1.42 -17.66 13.95
N ALA A 66 -0.81 -16.63 14.54
CA ALA A 66 -1.53 -15.52 15.17
C ALA A 66 -1.95 -14.42 14.19
N GLU A 67 -1.69 -14.60 12.89
CA GLU A 67 -1.93 -13.57 11.89
C GLU A 67 -2.54 -14.17 10.63
N ILE A 68 -3.18 -13.33 9.83
CA ILE A 68 -3.69 -13.71 8.51
C ILE A 68 -2.96 -12.87 7.47
N TYR A 69 -2.44 -13.53 6.42
CA TYR A 69 -1.91 -12.86 5.26
C TYR A 69 -2.99 -12.85 4.19
N LEU A 70 -3.30 -11.65 3.70
CA LEU A 70 -4.22 -11.46 2.58
C LEU A 70 -3.41 -11.16 1.33
N TYR A 71 -3.50 -12.04 0.35
CA TYR A 71 -2.90 -11.82 -0.96
C TYR A 71 -3.94 -11.09 -1.80
N LEU A 72 -3.65 -9.82 -2.10
CA LEU A 72 -4.61 -8.89 -2.69
C LEU A 72 -4.24 -8.57 -4.13
N GLU A 73 -5.26 -8.29 -4.93
CA GLU A 73 -5.09 -7.73 -6.26
C GLU A 73 -5.78 -6.38 -6.34
N TYR A 74 -5.03 -5.37 -6.79
CA TYR A 74 -5.52 -4.03 -7.00
C TYR A 74 -5.19 -3.60 -8.43
N LYS A 75 -6.22 -3.55 -9.29
CA LYS A 75 -6.09 -3.11 -10.70
C LYS A 75 -4.92 -3.77 -11.43
N GLY A 76 -4.76 -5.07 -11.28
CA GLY A 76 -3.70 -5.84 -11.91
C GLY A 76 -2.40 -5.89 -11.14
N ASN A 77 -2.28 -5.16 -10.04
CA ASN A 77 -1.11 -5.17 -9.17
C ASN A 77 -1.36 -6.06 -7.96
N LYS A 78 -0.37 -6.83 -7.58
CA LYS A 78 -0.47 -7.73 -6.43
C LYS A 78 0.19 -7.11 -5.22
N MET A 79 -0.44 -7.27 -4.06
CA MET A 79 0.11 -6.82 -2.80
C MET A 79 -0.26 -7.81 -1.69
N THR A 80 0.43 -7.74 -0.57
CA THR A 80 0.16 -8.60 0.58
C THR A 80 -0.10 -7.72 1.79
N ALA A 81 -1.18 -8.01 2.51
CA ALA A 81 -1.48 -7.36 3.78
C ALA A 81 -1.39 -8.38 4.91
N ARG A 82 -0.92 -7.95 6.07
CA ARG A 82 -0.90 -8.74 7.29
C ARG A 82 -1.96 -8.18 8.23
N VAL A 83 -2.96 -9.00 8.52
CA VAL A 83 -4.12 -8.55 9.30
C VAL A 83 -4.30 -9.42 10.53
N ALA A 84 -5.09 -8.92 11.50
CA ALA A 84 -5.38 -9.65 12.71
C ALA A 84 -6.25 -10.88 12.43
N PRO A 85 -6.19 -11.93 13.28
CA PRO A 85 -7.03 -13.13 13.11
C PRO A 85 -8.53 -12.83 13.13
N THR A 86 -8.91 -11.67 13.64
CA THR A 86 -10.30 -11.23 13.70
C THR A 86 -10.81 -10.70 12.37
N SER A 87 -9.95 -10.52 11.38
CA SER A 87 -10.37 -10.08 10.05
C SER A 87 -11.36 -11.05 9.44
N LYS A 88 -12.41 -10.52 8.83
CA LYS A 88 -13.47 -11.30 8.19
C LYS A 88 -13.25 -11.47 6.69
N ALA A 89 -12.14 -10.98 6.16
CA ALA A 89 -11.81 -11.10 4.74
C ALA A 89 -11.62 -12.57 4.35
N ARG A 90 -12.20 -12.96 3.22
CA ARG A 90 -12.15 -14.34 2.69
C ARG A 90 -11.79 -14.31 1.21
N ASN A 91 -11.36 -15.46 0.70
CA ASN A 91 -11.04 -15.61 -0.73
C ASN A 91 -12.19 -15.12 -1.60
N GLY A 92 -11.87 -14.29 -2.58
CA GLY A 92 -12.85 -13.74 -3.51
C GLY A 92 -13.56 -12.47 -3.04
N ASP A 93 -13.37 -12.07 -1.78
CA ASP A 93 -13.99 -10.85 -1.26
C ASP A 93 -13.32 -9.59 -1.83
N THR A 94 -14.09 -8.52 -1.93
CA THR A 94 -13.55 -7.18 -2.13
C THR A 94 -13.44 -6.52 -0.76
N VAL A 95 -12.25 -6.08 -0.42
CA VAL A 95 -11.99 -5.48 0.88
C VAL A 95 -11.42 -4.08 0.72
N ARG A 96 -11.65 -3.25 1.72
CA ARG A 96 -11.01 -1.95 1.82
C ARG A 96 -9.88 -2.05 2.84
N VAL A 97 -8.68 -1.65 2.42
CA VAL A 97 -7.51 -1.63 3.28
C VAL A 97 -6.91 -0.23 3.30
N ALA A 98 -6.14 0.07 4.33
CA ALA A 98 -5.36 1.29 4.41
C ALA A 98 -3.88 0.92 4.53
N PHE A 99 -3.02 1.85 4.19
CA PHE A 99 -1.58 1.68 4.42
C PHE A 99 -1.00 2.96 5.02
N ASP A 100 0.15 2.80 5.68
CA ASP A 100 0.86 3.91 6.29
C ASP A 100 1.73 4.59 5.23
N PRO A 101 1.40 5.82 4.82
CA PRO A 101 2.17 6.51 3.78
C PRO A 101 3.61 6.83 4.19
N HIS A 102 3.90 6.86 5.49
CA HIS A 102 5.26 7.04 5.99
C HIS A 102 6.16 5.83 5.75
N LYS A 103 5.56 4.67 5.45
CA LYS A 103 6.28 3.42 5.22
C LYS A 103 6.38 3.04 3.75
N VAL A 104 5.91 3.90 2.87
CA VAL A 104 6.00 3.68 1.42
C VAL A 104 7.43 3.91 0.96
N HIS A 105 7.91 2.99 0.12
CA HIS A 105 9.20 3.10 -0.55
C HIS A 105 8.97 3.26 -2.05
N LEU A 106 9.76 4.11 -2.68
CA LEU A 106 9.68 4.30 -4.13
C LEU A 106 11.01 3.93 -4.77
N PHE A 107 10.94 3.27 -5.92
CA PHE A 107 12.11 2.81 -6.65
C PHE A 107 12.02 3.26 -8.11
N ASP A 108 13.19 3.54 -8.69
CA ASP A 108 13.29 3.82 -10.12
C ASP A 108 12.95 2.56 -10.92
N VAL A 109 12.11 2.70 -11.94
CA VAL A 109 11.64 1.55 -12.73
C VAL A 109 12.76 0.89 -13.52
N GLU A 110 13.73 1.68 -14.00
CA GLU A 110 14.82 1.18 -14.85
C GLU A 110 15.99 0.67 -14.03
N THR A 111 16.44 1.43 -13.03
CA THR A 111 17.63 1.09 -12.25
C THR A 111 17.33 0.32 -10.99
N GLU A 112 16.07 0.31 -10.56
CA GLU A 112 15.60 -0.26 -9.29
C GLU A 112 16.25 0.37 -8.05
N GLN A 113 16.93 1.49 -8.21
CA GLN A 113 17.50 2.22 -7.09
C GLN A 113 16.40 2.89 -6.26
N THR A 114 16.62 2.96 -4.96
CA THR A 114 15.68 3.60 -4.05
C THR A 114 15.64 5.11 -4.29
N ILE A 115 14.45 5.64 -4.56
CA ILE A 115 14.21 7.07 -4.69
C ILE A 115 13.77 7.64 -3.34
N LEU A 116 12.91 6.90 -2.64
CA LEU A 116 12.30 7.33 -1.38
C LEU A 116 12.22 6.16 -0.42
N ASN A 117 12.73 6.34 0.78
CA ASN A 117 12.63 5.37 1.88
C ASN A 117 11.54 5.79 2.86
#